data_5aecba1e056b23aab77875268cdef6df
#
_entry.id   5aecba1e056b23aab77875268cdef6df
#
_cell.length_a   1.000
_cell.length_b   1.000
_cell.length_c   1.000
_cell.angle_alpha   90.00
_cell.angle_beta   90.00
_cell.angle_gamma   90.00
#
_symmetry.space_group_name_H-M   'P 1'
#
loop_
_entity.id
_entity.type
_entity.pdbx_description
1 polymer ?
#
loop_
_entity_poly.entity_id
_entity_poly.type
_entity_poly.pdbx_seq_one_letter_code
_entity_poly.pdbx_strand_id
1 'polypeptide(L)'
;ENKFHNENIINNGGFGGAGIELPSDIEPYKFKKERGIDNYIVYVGRIDTHKGCQQLFEYFIKYKQEKNNDVKLVLMGKTVMEIPERDDIISLGFVSEELKYNVMAGADALIMPSEFESLSIVVLESLALGVPVIVNGLCEVLKQHCVISRAGTYYTNYDEFANQLDDMVCDGGLREEMGKLGVQYVDR
;
A
#
# COMPACT_ATOMS: atom_id res chain seq x y z
N GLU A 1 42.69 5.51 2.01
CA GLU A 1 41.70 5.19 3.07
C GLU A 1 40.55 6.19 2.98
N ASN A 2 39.54 5.90 2.18
CA ASN A 2 38.30 6.67 2.11
C ASN A 2 37.24 5.93 2.91
N LYS A 3 37.05 6.35 4.16
CA LYS A 3 35.87 6.00 4.93
C LYS A 3 34.74 6.95 4.51
N PHE A 4 33.87 6.48 3.63
CA PHE A 4 32.56 7.10 3.46
C PHE A 4 31.74 6.74 4.69
N HIS A 5 31.58 7.65 5.62
CA HIS A 5 30.60 7.56 6.68
C HIS A 5 29.22 7.81 6.07
N ASN A 6 28.45 6.74 5.95
CA ASN A 6 27.07 6.73 5.42
C ASN A 6 26.03 7.35 6.39
N GLU A 7 26.46 7.99 7.47
CA GLU A 7 25.54 8.53 8.49
C GLU A 7 24.90 9.88 8.12
N ASN A 8 25.40 10.56 7.09
CA ASN A 8 24.91 11.90 6.73
C ASN A 8 23.87 11.92 5.59
N ILE A 9 23.57 10.78 4.97
CA ILE A 9 22.59 10.72 3.87
C ILE A 9 21.15 10.64 4.40
N ILE A 10 20.98 10.10 5.60
CA ILE A 10 19.64 9.89 6.20
C ILE A 10 19.11 11.14 6.91
N ASN A 11 19.95 12.06 7.35
CA ASN A 11 19.55 13.21 8.18
C ASN A 11 19.25 14.51 7.41
N ASN A 12 19.48 14.57 6.09
CA ASN A 12 19.21 15.76 5.27
C ASN A 12 18.38 15.47 4.02
N GLY A 13 17.87 14.28 3.88
CA GLY A 13 17.05 13.90 2.76
C GLY A 13 15.58 13.84 3.18
N GLY A 14 14.92 14.97 3.17
CA GLY A 14 13.58 14.91 2.60
C GLY A 14 13.75 14.26 1.22
N PHE A 15 12.89 13.36 0.80
CA PHE A 15 12.85 12.87 -0.58
C PHE A 15 12.47 14.04 -1.54
N GLY A 16 13.16 15.16 -1.36
CA GLY A 16 12.99 16.36 -2.13
C GLY A 16 13.35 16.08 -3.58
N GLY A 17 12.32 15.91 -4.39
CA GLY A 17 12.48 15.76 -5.81
C GLY A 17 11.55 14.77 -6.51
N ALA A 18 10.91 13.84 -5.84
CA ALA A 18 9.75 13.15 -6.38
C ALA A 18 8.51 13.95 -6.01
N GLY A 19 8.28 15.09 -6.65
CA GLY A 19 7.05 15.87 -6.45
C GLY A 19 5.85 15.00 -6.75
N ILE A 20 5.11 14.60 -5.71
CA ILE A 20 3.86 13.86 -5.89
C ILE A 20 2.78 14.89 -6.17
N GLU A 21 2.33 14.96 -7.41
CA GLU A 21 1.20 15.81 -7.81
C GLU A 21 -0.07 14.96 -7.82
N LEU A 22 -0.97 15.22 -6.88
CA LEU A 22 -2.27 14.57 -6.84
C LEU A 22 -3.28 15.34 -7.70
N PRO A 23 -4.20 14.66 -8.39
CA PRO A 23 -5.34 15.31 -9.04
C PRO A 23 -6.20 16.10 -8.05
N SER A 24 -6.80 17.20 -8.51
CA SER A 24 -7.67 18.05 -7.68
C SER A 24 -9.04 17.40 -7.37
N ASP A 25 -9.47 16.47 -8.23
CA ASP A 25 -10.86 15.98 -8.25
C ASP A 25 -10.92 14.51 -7.82
N ILE A 26 -10.35 14.19 -6.64
CA ILE A 26 -10.35 12.82 -6.09
C ILE A 26 -11.67 12.56 -5.35
N GLU A 27 -12.34 11.46 -5.72
CA GLU A 27 -13.61 11.01 -5.13
C GLU A 27 -13.42 9.68 -4.34
N PRO A 28 -12.96 9.72 -3.06
CA PRO A 28 -12.56 8.53 -2.29
C PRO A 28 -13.67 7.47 -2.13
N TYR A 29 -14.92 7.91 -2.08
CA TYR A 29 -16.06 7.01 -1.83
C TYR A 29 -16.76 6.53 -3.10
N LYS A 30 -16.39 7.04 -4.27
CA LYS A 30 -17.02 6.70 -5.55
C LYS A 30 -16.93 5.20 -5.83
N PHE A 31 -15.73 4.63 -5.76
CA PHE A 31 -15.51 3.22 -6.01
C PHE A 31 -16.25 2.31 -5.03
N LYS A 32 -16.21 2.63 -3.73
CA LYS A 32 -16.96 1.89 -2.69
C LYS A 32 -18.45 1.84 -3.02
N LYS A 33 -19.03 3.01 -3.35
CA LYS A 33 -20.45 3.13 -3.67
C LYS A 33 -20.82 2.39 -4.96
N GLU A 34 -20.02 2.51 -6.01
CA GLU A 34 -20.30 1.87 -7.30
C GLU A 34 -20.19 0.34 -7.24
N ARG A 35 -19.32 -0.19 -6.39
CA ARG A 35 -19.08 -1.63 -6.25
C ARG A 35 -19.81 -2.28 -5.09
N GLY A 36 -20.43 -1.50 -4.20
CA GLY A 36 -21.11 -2.00 -3.01
C GLY A 36 -20.14 -2.69 -2.04
N ILE A 37 -18.93 -2.16 -1.89
CA ILE A 37 -17.89 -2.68 -0.99
C ILE A 37 -17.52 -1.62 0.04
N ASP A 38 -17.39 -2.03 1.30
CA ASP A 38 -17.08 -1.11 2.38
C ASP A 38 -15.57 -1.09 2.72
N ASN A 39 -14.94 -2.26 2.79
CA ASN A 39 -13.56 -2.42 3.22
C ASN A 39 -12.72 -3.08 2.13
N TYR A 40 -11.59 -2.49 1.82
CA TYR A 40 -10.61 -3.10 0.91
C TYR A 40 -9.21 -2.55 1.10
N ILE A 41 -8.23 -3.42 0.84
CA ILE A 41 -6.84 -3.03 0.61
C ILE A 41 -6.57 -3.00 -0.89
N VAL A 42 -5.67 -2.13 -1.31
CA VAL A 42 -5.35 -1.95 -2.73
C VAL A 42 -3.89 -2.26 -3.03
N TYR A 43 -3.65 -2.97 -4.12
CA TYR A 43 -2.34 -3.13 -4.73
C TYR A 43 -2.30 -2.38 -6.06
N VAL A 44 -1.24 -1.63 -6.29
CA VAL A 44 -1.01 -0.91 -7.56
C VAL A 44 0.37 -1.23 -8.09
N GLY A 45 0.41 -1.83 -9.27
CA GLY A 45 1.66 -2.21 -9.92
C GLY A 45 1.47 -3.37 -10.90
N ARG A 46 2.57 -3.79 -11.51
CA ARG A 46 2.54 -5.00 -12.34
C ARG A 46 2.26 -6.22 -11.46
N ILE A 47 1.22 -6.96 -11.80
CA ILE A 47 0.81 -8.16 -11.06
C ILE A 47 1.67 -9.33 -11.59
N ASP A 48 2.74 -9.61 -10.89
CA ASP A 48 3.68 -10.69 -11.20
C ASP A 48 4.37 -11.25 -9.94
N THR A 49 5.04 -12.39 -10.12
CA THR A 49 5.73 -13.09 -9.03
C THR A 49 6.90 -12.29 -8.48
N HIS A 50 7.63 -11.52 -9.31
CA HIS A 50 8.77 -10.71 -8.87
C HIS A 50 8.36 -9.50 -8.03
N LYS A 51 7.09 -9.09 -8.13
CA LYS A 51 6.49 -8.05 -7.29
C LYS A 51 5.85 -8.60 -6.00
N GLY A 52 6.05 -9.89 -5.71
CA GLY A 52 5.52 -10.52 -4.50
C GLY A 52 4.02 -10.84 -4.55
N CYS A 53 3.37 -10.73 -5.72
CA CYS A 53 1.92 -10.93 -5.82
C CYS A 53 1.50 -12.36 -5.50
N GLN A 54 2.32 -13.37 -5.78
CA GLN A 54 2.00 -14.74 -5.41
C GLN A 54 1.89 -14.89 -3.89
N GLN A 55 2.88 -14.40 -3.12
CA GLN A 55 2.84 -14.43 -1.67
C GLN A 55 1.66 -13.61 -1.12
N LEU A 56 1.37 -12.45 -1.73
CA LEU A 56 0.20 -11.65 -1.35
C LEU A 56 -1.10 -12.46 -1.47
N PHE A 57 -1.29 -13.17 -2.58
CA PHE A 57 -2.48 -14.00 -2.77
C PHE A 57 -2.56 -15.14 -1.76
N GLU A 58 -1.46 -15.85 -1.52
CA GLU A 58 -1.39 -16.93 -0.52
C GLU A 58 -1.73 -16.42 0.89
N TYR A 59 -1.15 -15.29 1.29
CA TYR A 59 -1.39 -14.69 2.59
C TYR A 59 -2.81 -14.14 2.73
N PHE A 60 -3.32 -13.46 1.71
CA PHE A 60 -4.68 -12.93 1.73
C PHE A 60 -5.73 -14.04 1.77
N ILE A 61 -5.56 -15.10 0.97
CA ILE A 61 -6.48 -16.25 0.97
C ILE A 61 -6.47 -16.94 2.33
N LYS A 62 -5.29 -17.17 2.91
CA LYS A 62 -5.18 -17.76 4.26
C LYS A 62 -5.84 -16.87 5.30
N TYR A 63 -5.61 -15.56 5.26
CA TYR A 63 -6.25 -14.60 6.15
C TYR A 63 -7.77 -14.65 6.06
N LYS A 64 -8.33 -14.71 4.85
CA LYS A 64 -9.79 -14.82 4.63
C LYS A 64 -10.38 -16.15 5.11
N GLN A 65 -9.58 -17.22 5.18
CA GLN A 65 -10.00 -18.51 5.76
C GLN A 65 -10.04 -18.47 7.29
N GLU A 66 -9.14 -17.70 7.90
CA GLU A 66 -9.04 -17.57 9.36
C GLU A 66 -9.94 -16.49 9.94
N LYS A 67 -10.23 -15.44 9.16
CA LYS A 67 -11.01 -14.26 9.59
C LYS A 67 -12.31 -14.14 8.81
N ASN A 68 -13.40 -14.04 9.52
CA ASN A 68 -14.71 -13.81 8.92
C ASN A 68 -14.99 -12.30 8.82
N ASN A 69 -14.44 -11.65 7.80
CA ASN A 69 -14.66 -10.22 7.51
C ASN A 69 -14.91 -9.98 6.01
N ASP A 70 -15.34 -8.77 5.65
CA ASP A 70 -15.75 -8.39 4.29
C ASP A 70 -14.62 -7.78 3.47
N VAL A 71 -13.40 -7.66 4.01
CA VAL A 71 -12.30 -6.99 3.31
C VAL A 71 -12.04 -7.62 1.95
N LYS A 72 -11.88 -6.79 0.93
CA LYS A 72 -11.51 -7.18 -0.43
C LYS A 72 -10.04 -6.82 -0.71
N LEU A 73 -9.44 -7.54 -1.64
CA LEU A 73 -8.16 -7.18 -2.25
C LEU A 73 -8.43 -6.64 -3.65
N VAL A 74 -8.17 -5.37 -3.87
CA VAL A 74 -8.33 -4.71 -5.17
C VAL A 74 -6.96 -4.57 -5.83
N LEU A 75 -6.86 -5.02 -7.08
CA LEU A 75 -5.62 -5.05 -7.86
C LEU A 75 -5.73 -4.10 -9.05
N MET A 76 -4.75 -3.21 -9.21
CA MET A 76 -4.64 -2.32 -10.37
C MET A 76 -3.27 -2.45 -11.03
N GLY A 77 -3.27 -2.74 -12.32
CA GLY A 77 -2.07 -2.80 -13.16
C GLY A 77 -2.09 -3.93 -14.17
N LYS A 78 -1.01 -4.00 -14.94
CA LYS A 78 -0.85 -5.05 -15.96
C LYS A 78 -0.63 -6.41 -15.29
N THR A 79 -1.43 -7.38 -15.69
CA THR A 79 -1.35 -8.77 -15.20
C THR A 79 -0.46 -9.61 -16.10
N VAL A 80 0.52 -10.31 -15.50
CA VAL A 80 1.44 -11.24 -16.18
C VAL A 80 1.53 -12.60 -15.48
N MET A 81 0.71 -12.82 -14.45
CA MET A 81 0.55 -14.08 -13.75
C MET A 81 -0.94 -14.37 -13.54
N GLU A 82 -1.29 -15.60 -13.21
CA GLU A 82 -2.66 -15.96 -12.87
C GLU A 82 -3.10 -15.31 -11.56
N ILE A 83 -4.31 -14.74 -11.57
CA ILE A 83 -4.97 -14.20 -10.39
C ILE A 83 -5.98 -15.22 -9.89
N PRO A 84 -6.02 -15.57 -8.59
CA PRO A 84 -7.01 -16.50 -8.06
C PRO A 84 -8.45 -16.04 -8.32
N GLU A 85 -9.28 -16.92 -8.87
CA GLU A 85 -10.71 -16.65 -9.10
C GLU A 85 -11.48 -16.69 -7.77
N ARG A 86 -11.72 -15.51 -7.19
CA ARG A 86 -12.40 -15.34 -5.91
C ARG A 86 -13.20 -14.03 -5.89
N ASP A 87 -14.33 -14.03 -5.20
CA ASP A 87 -15.19 -12.84 -5.04
C ASP A 87 -14.56 -11.74 -4.15
N ASP A 88 -13.55 -12.11 -3.38
CA ASP A 88 -12.84 -11.19 -2.50
C ASP A 88 -11.52 -10.67 -3.09
N ILE A 89 -11.15 -11.09 -4.33
CA ILE A 89 -10.02 -10.57 -5.10
C ILE A 89 -10.55 -9.93 -6.39
N ILE A 90 -10.44 -8.61 -6.50
CA ILE A 90 -11.01 -7.82 -7.60
C ILE A 90 -9.87 -7.24 -8.44
N SER A 91 -9.73 -7.71 -9.68
CA SER A 91 -8.76 -7.16 -10.62
C SER A 91 -9.44 -6.13 -11.53
N LEU A 92 -8.91 -4.90 -11.54
CA LEU A 92 -9.37 -3.82 -12.41
C LEU A 92 -8.53 -3.70 -13.69
N GLY A 93 -7.43 -4.47 -13.79
CA GLY A 93 -6.49 -4.34 -14.90
C GLY A 93 -5.75 -2.99 -14.89
N PHE A 94 -5.32 -2.56 -16.06
CA PHE A 94 -4.71 -1.24 -16.22
C PHE A 94 -5.81 -0.17 -16.29
N VAL A 95 -5.74 0.81 -15.38
CA VAL A 95 -6.77 1.84 -15.20
C VAL A 95 -6.23 3.23 -15.53
N SER A 96 -7.13 4.21 -15.72
CA SER A 96 -6.75 5.62 -15.84
C SER A 96 -6.17 6.16 -14.52
N GLU A 97 -5.42 7.24 -14.57
CA GLU A 97 -4.90 7.89 -13.36
C GLU A 97 -6.03 8.36 -12.43
N GLU A 98 -7.09 8.94 -12.99
CA GLU A 98 -8.27 9.34 -12.22
C GLU A 98 -8.84 8.17 -11.41
N LEU A 99 -9.10 7.03 -12.07
CA LEU A 99 -9.64 5.86 -11.38
C LEU A 99 -8.63 5.30 -10.37
N LYS A 100 -7.33 5.29 -10.71
CA LYS A 100 -6.26 4.86 -9.79
C LYS A 100 -6.33 5.65 -8.47
N TYR A 101 -6.36 6.97 -8.54
CA TYR A 101 -6.37 7.80 -7.34
C TYR A 101 -7.68 7.72 -6.56
N ASN A 102 -8.83 7.62 -7.24
CA ASN A 102 -10.12 7.43 -6.58
C ASN A 102 -10.17 6.10 -5.81
N VAL A 103 -9.67 5.02 -6.42
CA VAL A 103 -9.60 3.70 -5.77
C VAL A 103 -8.57 3.71 -4.64
N MET A 104 -7.39 4.30 -4.83
CA MET A 104 -6.39 4.40 -3.78
C MET A 104 -6.91 5.19 -2.57
N ALA A 105 -7.50 6.36 -2.81
CA ALA A 105 -7.98 7.25 -1.74
C ALA A 105 -9.11 6.67 -0.89
N GLY A 106 -9.88 5.72 -1.44
CA GLY A 106 -10.95 5.04 -0.71
C GLY A 106 -10.50 3.77 0.03
N ALA A 107 -9.28 3.30 -0.17
CA ALA A 107 -8.77 2.08 0.44
C ALA A 107 -8.50 2.23 1.94
N ASP A 108 -8.61 1.12 2.67
CA ASP A 108 -8.23 1.06 4.09
C ASP A 108 -6.70 1.07 4.24
N ALA A 109 -5.98 0.48 3.29
CA ALA A 109 -4.52 0.57 3.17
C ALA A 109 -4.06 0.22 1.74
N LEU A 110 -2.88 0.72 1.36
CA LEU A 110 -2.12 0.19 0.22
C LEU A 110 -1.28 -0.99 0.70
N ILE A 111 -1.31 -2.11 -0.02
CA ILE A 111 -0.41 -3.24 0.20
C ILE A 111 0.71 -3.27 -0.84
N MET A 112 1.98 -3.35 -0.39
CA MET A 112 3.15 -3.45 -1.26
C MET A 112 3.99 -4.67 -0.89
N PRO A 113 3.78 -5.83 -1.55
CA PRO A 113 4.42 -7.08 -1.19
C PRO A 113 5.84 -7.26 -1.79
N SER A 114 6.31 -6.31 -2.59
CA SER A 114 7.60 -6.40 -3.28
C SER A 114 8.78 -6.46 -2.30
N GLU A 115 9.71 -7.39 -2.52
CA GLU A 115 10.97 -7.47 -1.77
C GLU A 115 12.04 -6.49 -2.30
N PHE A 116 11.85 -5.94 -3.49
CA PHE A 116 12.82 -5.06 -4.15
C PHE A 116 12.13 -3.84 -4.76
N GLU A 117 12.35 -2.70 -4.13
CA GLU A 117 11.94 -1.38 -4.63
C GLU A 117 13.06 -0.38 -4.43
N SER A 118 13.18 0.57 -5.37
CA SER A 118 14.17 1.66 -5.27
C SER A 118 13.64 2.89 -4.54
N LEU A 119 12.38 3.26 -4.78
CA LEU A 119 11.71 4.40 -4.15
C LEU A 119 10.24 4.10 -3.85
N SER A 120 9.56 3.35 -4.74
CA SER A 120 8.13 3.08 -4.71
C SER A 120 7.25 4.33 -4.70
N ILE A 121 7.14 4.97 -5.87
CA ILE A 121 6.27 6.17 -6.06
C ILE A 121 4.85 5.91 -5.58
N VAL A 122 4.31 4.71 -5.82
CA VAL A 122 2.95 4.33 -5.40
C VAL A 122 2.78 4.37 -3.87
N VAL A 123 3.82 4.02 -3.10
CA VAL A 123 3.79 4.16 -1.65
C VAL A 123 3.72 5.64 -1.26
N LEU A 124 4.50 6.50 -1.89
CA LEU A 124 4.46 7.94 -1.64
C LEU A 124 3.12 8.56 -2.07
N GLU A 125 2.56 8.14 -3.21
CA GLU A 125 1.20 8.53 -3.64
C GLU A 125 0.14 8.15 -2.59
N SER A 126 0.20 6.93 -2.05
CA SER A 126 -0.71 6.47 -0.99
C SER A 126 -0.60 7.33 0.26
N LEU A 127 0.62 7.60 0.71
CA LEU A 127 0.88 8.46 1.87
C LEU A 127 0.40 9.89 1.64
N ALA A 128 0.60 10.44 0.44
CA ALA A 128 0.09 11.77 0.06
C ALA A 128 -1.45 11.84 0.05
N LEU A 129 -2.12 10.73 -0.28
CA LEU A 129 -3.58 10.60 -0.18
C LEU A 129 -4.09 10.42 1.26
N GLY A 130 -3.20 10.32 2.24
CA GLY A 130 -3.57 10.00 3.62
C GLY A 130 -4.02 8.55 3.82
N VAL A 131 -3.61 7.65 2.93
CA VAL A 131 -3.90 6.22 3.01
C VAL A 131 -2.67 5.49 3.55
N PRO A 132 -2.76 4.79 4.69
CA PRO A 132 -1.66 4.07 5.28
C PRO A 132 -1.19 2.91 4.40
N VAL A 133 0.03 2.43 4.65
CA VAL A 133 0.61 1.36 3.84
C VAL A 133 0.97 0.13 4.69
N ILE A 134 0.82 -1.06 4.10
CA ILE A 134 1.32 -2.33 4.64
C ILE A 134 2.36 -2.84 3.64
N VAL A 135 3.62 -2.96 4.06
CA VAL A 135 4.70 -3.28 3.12
C VAL A 135 5.48 -4.51 3.52
N ASN A 136 6.15 -5.13 2.54
CA ASN A 136 7.10 -6.21 2.81
C ASN A 136 8.35 -5.66 3.52
N GLY A 137 8.58 -6.08 4.76
CA GLY A 137 9.69 -5.65 5.61
C GLY A 137 11.06 -6.16 5.17
N LEU A 138 11.12 -7.10 4.22
CA LEU A 138 12.39 -7.53 3.60
C LEU A 138 12.92 -6.48 2.62
N CYS A 139 12.06 -5.59 2.12
CA CYS A 139 12.50 -4.42 1.34
C CYS A 139 12.84 -3.26 2.29
N GLU A 140 14.12 -2.99 2.46
CA GLU A 140 14.58 -1.96 3.39
C GLU A 140 14.03 -0.57 3.04
N VAL A 141 13.92 -0.22 1.75
CA VAL A 141 13.37 1.07 1.30
C VAL A 141 11.92 1.23 1.74
N LEU A 142 11.09 0.21 1.54
CA LEU A 142 9.68 0.23 1.95
C LEU A 142 9.53 0.31 3.47
N LYS A 143 10.33 -0.49 4.18
CA LYS A 143 10.37 -0.47 5.64
C LYS A 143 10.76 0.90 6.18
N GLN A 144 11.77 1.57 5.58
CA GLN A 144 12.18 2.91 5.98
C GLN A 144 11.07 3.95 5.78
N HIS A 145 10.27 3.87 4.71
CA HIS A 145 9.09 4.72 4.57
C HIS A 145 8.14 4.58 5.77
N CYS A 146 7.85 3.35 6.21
CA CYS A 146 6.99 3.12 7.38
C CYS A 146 7.60 3.65 8.68
N VAL A 147 8.90 3.37 8.93
CA VAL A 147 9.59 3.78 10.16
C VAL A 147 9.68 5.30 10.29
N ILE A 148 10.04 5.99 9.20
CA ILE A 148 10.25 7.45 9.23
C ILE A 148 8.92 8.19 9.23
N SER A 149 7.96 7.78 8.39
CA SER A 149 6.66 8.44 8.30
C SER A 149 5.75 8.13 9.48
N ARG A 150 5.88 6.95 10.07
CA ARG A 150 4.92 6.36 11.02
C ARG A 150 3.51 6.23 10.44
N ALA A 151 3.41 6.21 9.11
CA ALA A 151 2.17 6.17 8.35
C ALA A 151 1.93 4.81 7.69
N GLY A 152 2.53 3.79 8.20
CA GLY A 152 2.38 2.42 7.71
C GLY A 152 3.06 1.39 8.59
N THR A 153 2.85 0.15 8.23
CA THR A 153 3.37 -1.02 8.93
C THR A 153 4.11 -1.93 7.96
N TYR A 154 4.88 -2.86 8.49
CA TYR A 154 5.61 -3.84 7.67
C TYR A 154 5.49 -5.23 8.27
N TYR A 155 5.61 -6.24 7.41
CA TYR A 155 5.57 -7.65 7.77
C TYR A 155 6.75 -8.41 7.14
N THR A 156 7.21 -9.47 7.80
CA THR A 156 8.23 -10.37 7.29
C THR A 156 7.73 -11.83 7.19
N ASN A 157 6.55 -12.08 7.74
CA ASN A 157 5.90 -13.39 7.77
C ASN A 157 4.39 -13.25 7.77
N TYR A 158 3.69 -14.38 7.63
CA TYR A 158 2.23 -14.40 7.57
C TYR A 158 1.55 -13.85 8.84
N ASP A 159 2.04 -14.20 10.03
CA ASP A 159 1.39 -13.80 11.29
C ASP A 159 1.44 -12.27 11.46
N GLU A 160 2.57 -11.66 11.12
CA GLU A 160 2.69 -10.20 11.07
C GLU A 160 1.78 -9.59 10.02
N PHE A 161 1.73 -10.15 8.79
CA PHE A 161 0.81 -9.70 7.75
C PHE A 161 -0.65 -9.72 8.23
N ALA A 162 -1.09 -10.83 8.82
CA ALA A 162 -2.47 -10.98 9.29
C ALA A 162 -2.83 -9.97 10.38
N ASN A 163 -1.93 -9.75 11.34
CA ASN A 163 -2.12 -8.76 12.41
C ASN A 163 -2.17 -7.34 11.86
N GLN A 164 -1.24 -6.96 10.96
CA GLN A 164 -1.23 -5.64 10.35
C GLN A 164 -2.49 -5.38 9.51
N LEU A 165 -2.96 -6.40 8.79
CA LEU A 165 -4.19 -6.29 8.02
C LEU A 165 -5.42 -6.15 8.92
N ASP A 166 -5.50 -6.90 10.02
CA ASP A 166 -6.57 -6.77 11.01
C ASP A 166 -6.62 -5.35 11.59
N ASP A 167 -5.48 -4.81 12.01
CA ASP A 167 -5.38 -3.46 12.56
C ASP A 167 -5.88 -2.42 11.54
N MET A 168 -5.47 -2.54 10.28
CA MET A 168 -5.89 -1.61 9.23
C MET A 168 -7.37 -1.74 8.87
N VAL A 169 -7.97 -2.92 8.95
CA VAL A 169 -9.39 -3.12 8.63
C VAL A 169 -10.29 -2.72 9.80
N CYS A 170 -9.89 -3.03 11.03
CA CYS A 170 -10.74 -2.88 12.21
C CYS A 170 -10.63 -1.51 12.90
N ASP A 171 -9.49 -0.80 12.76
CA ASP A 171 -9.25 0.45 13.49
C ASP A 171 -9.22 1.67 12.55
N GLY A 172 -10.39 2.30 12.40
CA GLY A 172 -10.53 3.55 11.65
C GLY A 172 -9.76 4.73 12.25
N GLY A 173 -9.61 4.77 13.58
CA GLY A 173 -8.85 5.81 14.27
C GLY A 173 -7.35 5.70 13.96
N LEU A 174 -6.83 4.48 13.97
CA LEU A 174 -5.44 4.21 13.58
C LEU A 174 -5.18 4.64 12.13
N ARG A 175 -6.08 4.29 11.19
CA ARG A 175 -5.95 4.71 9.80
C ARG A 175 -5.94 6.24 9.64
N GLU A 176 -6.81 6.93 10.37
CA GLU A 176 -6.86 8.41 10.34
C GLU A 176 -5.58 9.04 10.88
N GLU A 177 -5.05 8.54 11.99
CA GLU A 177 -3.78 9.01 12.57
C GLU A 177 -2.61 8.77 11.60
N MET A 178 -2.47 7.55 11.10
CA MET A 178 -1.43 7.22 10.12
C MET A 178 -1.57 8.04 8.83
N GLY A 179 -2.78 8.25 8.35
CA GLY A 179 -3.05 9.06 7.17
C GLY A 179 -2.54 10.49 7.31
N LYS A 180 -2.80 11.15 8.45
CA LYS A 180 -2.27 12.49 8.75
C LYS A 180 -0.74 12.53 8.75
N LEU A 181 -0.11 11.50 9.33
CA LEU A 181 1.34 11.39 9.35
C LEU A 181 1.92 11.16 7.95
N GLY A 182 1.23 10.40 7.10
CA GLY A 182 1.61 10.15 5.72
C GLY A 182 1.65 11.43 4.89
N VAL A 183 0.59 12.23 4.94
CA VAL A 183 0.54 13.54 4.26
C VAL A 183 1.70 14.44 4.74
N GLN A 184 1.90 14.55 6.05
CA GLN A 184 3.00 15.35 6.60
C GLN A 184 4.40 14.87 6.18
N TYR A 185 4.55 13.56 5.93
CA TYR A 185 5.81 12.98 5.49
C TYR A 185 6.15 13.33 4.04
N VAL A 186 5.14 13.33 3.16
CA VAL A 186 5.34 13.60 1.73
C VAL A 186 5.47 15.10 1.46
N ASP A 187 4.83 15.96 2.26
CA ASP A 187 4.89 17.41 2.13
C ASP A 187 6.24 18.04 2.58
N ARG A 188 7.18 17.23 3.09
CA ARG A 188 8.51 17.69 3.52
C ARG A 188 9.54 17.68 2.39
#